data_a62c35f4b1ea81b38074cd327c96e937
#
_entry.id   a62c35f4b1ea81b38074cd327c96e937
#
_cell.length_a   1.000
_cell.length_b   1.000
_cell.length_c   1.000
_cell.angle_alpha   90.00
_cell.angle_beta   90.00
_cell.angle_gamma   90.00
#
_symmetry.space_group_name_H-M   'P 1'
#
loop_
_entity.id
_entity.type
_entity.pdbx_description
1 polymer ?
#
loop_
_entity_poly.entity_id
_entity_poly.type
_entity_poly.pdbx_seq_one_letter_code
_entity_poly.pdbx_strand_id
1 'polypeptide(L)'
;MTYQDKVKCSTKASKMGGSQIWFKENEELTVDEALKAICVVSANDVTVAMAEKIGGSEENFVKMMNDKAKELGMENTCFKNSHGIDEEGHYTTAKDIAIMSRELITKHPDILKYTSIWQDTLRNGT
;
A
#
# COMPACT_ATOMS: atom_id res chain seq x y z
N MET A 1 8.91 10.06 7.79
CA MET A 1 8.97 8.58 7.89
C MET A 1 10.20 8.09 7.13
N THR A 2 10.96 7.19 7.73
CA THR A 2 12.16 6.60 7.13
C THR A 2 11.94 5.12 6.83
N TYR A 3 12.82 4.54 6.01
CA TYR A 3 12.73 3.11 5.67
C TYR A 3 12.95 2.19 6.87
N GLN A 4 13.54 2.68 7.95
CA GLN A 4 13.80 1.91 9.16
C GLN A 4 12.73 2.05 10.23
N ASP A 5 11.75 2.94 10.02
CA ASP A 5 10.62 3.06 10.94
C ASP A 5 9.81 1.77 10.95
N LYS A 6 9.13 1.50 12.06
CA LYS A 6 8.38 0.25 12.23
C LYS A 6 6.92 0.41 11.82
N VAL A 7 6.42 -0.63 11.18
CA VAL A 7 5.00 -0.77 10.83
C VAL A 7 4.46 -1.92 11.68
N LYS A 8 3.49 -1.62 12.53
CA LYS A 8 2.90 -2.59 13.44
C LYS A 8 1.58 -3.11 12.89
N CYS A 9 1.39 -4.42 12.98
CA CYS A 9 0.16 -5.06 12.53
C CYS A 9 -0.95 -4.90 13.57
N SER A 10 -2.05 -4.27 13.17
CA SER A 10 -3.26 -4.17 14.00
C SER A 10 -4.09 -5.45 13.90
N THR A 11 -5.09 -5.57 14.76
CA THR A 11 -6.08 -6.65 14.69
C THR A 11 -6.76 -6.66 13.32
N LYS A 12 -7.15 -5.49 12.80
CA LYS A 12 -7.79 -5.35 11.49
C LYS A 12 -6.87 -5.84 10.37
N ALA A 13 -5.61 -5.40 10.38
CA ALA A 13 -4.63 -5.79 9.36
C ALA A 13 -4.38 -7.30 9.37
N SER A 14 -4.28 -7.91 10.55
CA SER A 14 -4.01 -9.34 10.70
C SER A 14 -5.12 -10.23 10.14
N LYS A 15 -6.33 -9.68 9.97
CA LYS A 15 -7.50 -10.42 9.50
C LYS A 15 -7.76 -10.25 8.00
N MET A 16 -6.90 -9.55 7.28
CA MET A 16 -7.10 -9.35 5.84
C MET A 16 -6.95 -10.66 5.08
N GLY A 17 -7.83 -10.84 4.09
CA GLY A 17 -7.79 -11.98 3.18
C GLY A 17 -7.07 -11.65 1.88
N GLY A 18 -7.17 -12.58 0.93
CA GLY A 18 -6.50 -12.44 -0.37
C GLY A 18 -4.99 -12.60 -0.24
N SER A 19 -4.24 -11.96 -1.14
CA SER A 19 -2.78 -12.00 -1.08
C SER A 19 -2.28 -11.39 0.22
N GLN A 20 -1.41 -12.11 0.93
CA GLN A 20 -0.95 -11.70 2.25
C GLN A 20 0.31 -12.46 2.65
N ILE A 21 0.98 -12.00 3.71
CA ILE A 21 2.14 -12.68 4.27
C ILE A 21 1.83 -13.25 5.67
N TRP A 22 0.55 -13.34 6.03
CA TRP A 22 0.10 -13.78 7.36
C TRP A 22 0.74 -12.93 8.46
N PHE A 23 0.63 -11.61 8.30
CA PHE A 23 1.12 -10.63 9.25
C PHE A 23 0.33 -10.79 10.55
N LYS A 24 1.04 -11.05 11.65
CA LYS A 24 0.40 -11.37 12.93
C LYS A 24 0.14 -10.10 13.72
N GLU A 25 -0.96 -10.06 14.47
CA GLU A 25 -1.27 -8.96 15.36
C GLU A 25 -0.07 -8.64 16.27
N ASN A 26 0.28 -7.37 16.33
CA ASN A 26 1.43 -6.82 17.06
C ASN A 26 2.81 -7.15 16.46
N GLU A 27 2.88 -7.93 15.40
CA GLU A 27 4.14 -8.11 14.67
C GLU A 27 4.55 -6.80 14.03
N GLU A 28 5.85 -6.55 13.93
CA GLU A 28 6.40 -5.33 13.33
C GLU A 28 7.33 -5.66 12.18
N LEU A 29 7.24 -4.85 11.13
CA LEU A 29 8.18 -4.85 10.00
C LEU A 29 8.72 -3.44 9.86
N THR A 30 9.91 -3.30 9.28
CA THR A 30 10.38 -1.98 8.88
C THR A 30 9.58 -1.51 7.67
N VAL A 31 9.56 -0.20 7.43
CA VAL A 31 8.93 0.35 6.21
C VAL A 31 9.54 -0.30 4.96
N ASP A 32 10.86 -0.52 4.95
CA ASP A 32 11.54 -1.20 3.84
C ASP A 32 10.96 -2.60 3.58
N GLU A 33 10.84 -3.41 4.65
CA GLU A 33 10.26 -4.76 4.54
C GLU A 33 8.80 -4.72 4.12
N ALA A 34 8.05 -3.75 4.65
CA ALA A 34 6.63 -3.58 4.31
C ALA A 34 6.46 -3.24 2.83
N LEU A 35 7.28 -2.33 2.28
CA LEU A 35 7.24 -1.99 0.86
C LEU A 35 7.56 -3.18 -0.02
N LYS A 36 8.52 -4.02 0.38
CA LYS A 36 8.82 -5.26 -0.33
C LYS A 36 7.61 -6.20 -0.37
N ALA A 37 6.96 -6.39 0.78
CA ALA A 37 5.78 -7.26 0.86
C ALA A 37 4.64 -6.73 -0.02
N ILE A 38 4.42 -5.42 -0.02
CA ILE A 38 3.37 -4.79 -0.83
C ILE A 38 3.67 -4.93 -2.32
N CYS A 39 4.89 -4.60 -2.73
CA CYS A 39 5.24 -4.55 -4.15
C CYS A 39 5.50 -5.92 -4.77
N VAL A 40 6.03 -6.88 -4.02
CA VAL A 40 6.40 -8.19 -4.55
C VAL A 40 5.24 -9.18 -4.53
N VAL A 41 4.47 -9.22 -3.43
CA VAL A 41 3.37 -10.19 -3.31
C VAL A 41 2.00 -9.55 -3.12
N SER A 42 1.91 -8.23 -3.22
CA SER A 42 0.63 -7.52 -3.08
C SER A 42 -0.04 -7.81 -1.73
N ALA A 43 0.74 -7.82 -0.66
CA ALA A 43 0.27 -8.21 0.67
C ALA A 43 -0.78 -7.24 1.22
N ASN A 44 -2.04 -7.64 1.23
CA ASN A 44 -3.15 -6.83 1.71
C ASN A 44 -3.04 -6.49 3.19
N ASP A 45 -2.59 -7.44 4.01
CA ASP A 45 -2.40 -7.24 5.44
C ASP A 45 -1.36 -6.15 5.73
N VAL A 46 -0.24 -6.18 5.01
CA VAL A 46 0.81 -5.16 5.17
C VAL A 46 0.34 -3.81 4.63
N THR A 47 -0.42 -3.83 3.53
CA THR A 47 -0.96 -2.58 2.95
C THR A 47 -1.88 -1.87 3.94
N VAL A 48 -2.77 -2.60 4.62
CA VAL A 48 -3.65 -2.02 5.64
C VAL A 48 -2.83 -1.48 6.80
N ALA A 49 -1.83 -2.23 7.28
CA ALA A 49 -0.97 -1.77 8.37
C ALA A 49 -0.21 -0.48 8.01
N MET A 50 0.30 -0.40 6.78
CA MET A 50 0.98 0.80 6.28
C MET A 50 0.01 1.98 6.18
N ALA A 51 -1.20 1.74 5.68
CA ALA A 51 -2.22 2.78 5.59
C ALA A 51 -2.57 3.34 6.97
N GLU A 52 -2.70 2.46 7.96
CA GLU A 52 -2.94 2.87 9.34
C GLU A 52 -1.79 3.69 9.93
N LYS A 53 -0.56 3.30 9.61
CA LYS A 53 0.63 4.05 10.08
C LYS A 53 0.66 5.46 9.50
N ILE A 54 0.39 5.61 8.22
CA ILE A 54 0.48 6.90 7.53
C ILE A 54 -0.71 7.78 7.84
N GLY A 55 -1.92 7.22 7.80
CA GLY A 55 -3.18 7.96 7.94
C GLY A 55 -3.75 8.00 9.34
N GLY A 56 -3.26 7.17 10.25
CA GLY A 56 -3.85 6.97 11.57
C GLY A 56 -4.97 5.93 11.56
N SER A 57 -5.65 5.75 10.43
CA SER A 57 -6.63 4.70 10.17
C SER A 57 -6.65 4.43 8.67
N GLU A 58 -7.15 3.26 8.27
CA GLU A 58 -7.29 2.97 6.84
C GLU A 58 -8.29 3.93 6.20
N GLU A 59 -9.38 4.24 6.88
CA GLU A 59 -10.40 5.16 6.38
C GLU A 59 -9.80 6.54 6.08
N ASN A 60 -8.99 7.06 6.98
CA ASN A 60 -8.33 8.35 6.76
C ASN A 60 -7.31 8.27 5.64
N PHE A 61 -6.59 7.15 5.53
CA PHE A 61 -5.65 6.96 4.43
C PHE A 61 -6.36 6.93 3.07
N VAL A 62 -7.53 6.27 2.99
CA VAL A 62 -8.34 6.25 1.77
C VAL A 62 -8.78 7.67 1.40
N LYS A 63 -9.13 8.49 2.39
CA LYS A 63 -9.44 9.91 2.16
C LYS A 63 -8.22 10.62 1.55
N MET A 64 -7.03 10.37 2.08
CA MET A 64 -5.79 10.93 1.54
C MET A 64 -5.55 10.47 0.09
N MET A 65 -5.84 9.20 -0.23
CA MET A 65 -5.75 8.68 -1.59
C MET A 65 -6.67 9.43 -2.54
N ASN A 66 -7.92 9.64 -2.14
CA ASN A 66 -8.90 10.36 -2.96
C ASN A 66 -8.55 11.83 -3.12
N ASP A 67 -8.04 12.47 -2.06
CA ASP A 67 -7.58 13.86 -2.13
C ASP A 67 -6.41 13.99 -3.10
N LYS A 68 -5.48 13.04 -3.07
CA LYS A 68 -4.34 13.02 -3.99
C LYS A 68 -4.80 12.79 -5.43
N ALA A 69 -5.77 11.91 -5.63
CA ALA A 69 -6.34 11.68 -6.96
C ALA A 69 -6.92 12.98 -7.55
N LYS A 70 -7.64 13.75 -6.76
CA LYS A 70 -8.17 15.05 -7.19
C LYS A 70 -7.05 16.03 -7.52
N GLU A 71 -6.04 16.09 -6.66
CA GLU A 71 -4.88 16.96 -6.86
C GLU A 71 -4.17 16.65 -8.17
N LEU A 72 -4.08 15.38 -8.54
CA LEU A 72 -3.41 14.94 -9.78
C LEU A 72 -4.29 15.05 -11.03
N GLY A 73 -5.58 15.37 -10.87
CA GLY A 73 -6.49 15.44 -12.02
C GLY A 73 -7.06 14.09 -12.44
N MET A 74 -7.09 13.11 -11.54
CA MET A 74 -7.68 11.81 -11.79
C MET A 74 -9.19 11.89 -11.59
N GLU A 75 -9.89 12.42 -12.59
CA GLU A 75 -11.31 12.80 -12.47
C GLU A 75 -12.28 11.61 -12.41
N ASN A 76 -11.84 10.43 -12.83
CA ASN A 76 -12.70 9.24 -12.92
C ASN A 76 -12.16 8.13 -12.01
N THR A 77 -11.73 8.52 -10.80
CA THR A 77 -11.16 7.60 -9.81
C THR A 77 -11.81 7.83 -8.46
N CYS A 78 -12.18 6.73 -7.81
CA CYS A 78 -12.65 6.74 -6.44
C CYS A 78 -12.10 5.51 -5.72
N PHE A 79 -11.35 5.73 -4.63
CA PHE A 79 -10.81 4.66 -3.81
C PHE A 79 -11.74 4.42 -2.62
N LYS A 80 -12.00 3.14 -2.32
CA LYS A 80 -12.78 2.72 -1.16
C LYS A 80 -11.94 1.98 -0.14
N ASN A 81 -10.81 1.42 -0.57
CA ASN A 81 -9.88 0.73 0.32
C ASN A 81 -8.44 0.99 -0.15
N SER A 82 -7.49 0.55 0.66
CA SER A 82 -6.07 0.79 0.41
C SER A 82 -5.39 -0.33 -0.39
N HIS A 83 -6.05 -1.48 -0.56
CA HIS A 83 -5.39 -2.70 -1.03
C HIS A 83 -5.88 -3.22 -2.38
N GLY A 84 -7.05 -2.78 -2.84
CA GLY A 84 -7.53 -3.11 -4.17
C GLY A 84 -8.48 -4.31 -4.26
N ILE A 85 -8.91 -4.88 -3.13
CA ILE A 85 -9.97 -5.90 -3.16
C ILE A 85 -11.25 -5.24 -3.68
N ASP A 86 -11.97 -5.93 -4.54
CA ASP A 86 -13.18 -5.41 -5.16
C ASP A 86 -14.18 -4.90 -4.14
N GLU A 87 -14.70 -3.72 -4.39
CA GLU A 87 -15.66 -3.07 -3.50
C GLU A 87 -16.53 -2.15 -4.33
N GLU A 88 -17.83 -2.09 -4.01
CA GLU A 88 -18.75 -1.20 -4.72
C GLU A 88 -18.28 0.26 -4.62
N GLY A 89 -18.25 0.95 -5.76
CA GLY A 89 -17.81 2.35 -5.82
C GLY A 89 -16.29 2.53 -5.89
N HIS A 90 -15.52 1.45 -5.94
CA HIS A 90 -14.07 1.49 -6.08
C HIS A 90 -13.73 1.33 -7.57
N TYR A 91 -13.28 2.41 -8.21
CA TYR A 91 -13.07 2.43 -9.66
C TYR A 91 -11.97 3.40 -10.07
N THR A 92 -11.45 3.18 -11.26
CA THR A 92 -10.52 4.08 -11.91
C THR A 92 -10.61 3.90 -13.43
N THR A 93 -9.72 4.54 -14.16
CA THR A 93 -9.58 4.39 -15.62
C THR A 93 -8.12 4.17 -15.97
N ALA A 94 -7.88 3.65 -17.17
CA ALA A 94 -6.50 3.49 -17.65
C ALA A 94 -5.77 4.84 -17.72
N LYS A 95 -6.48 5.90 -18.14
CA LYS A 95 -5.92 7.25 -18.18
C LYS A 95 -5.49 7.72 -16.79
N ASP A 96 -6.35 7.54 -15.79
CA ASP A 96 -6.06 7.97 -14.42
C ASP A 96 -4.89 7.19 -13.83
N ILE A 97 -4.83 5.88 -14.08
CA ILE A 97 -3.69 5.06 -13.65
C ILE A 97 -2.39 5.54 -14.30
N ALA A 98 -2.43 5.94 -15.57
CA ALA A 98 -1.26 6.51 -16.25
C ALA A 98 -0.80 7.82 -15.59
N ILE A 99 -1.75 8.69 -15.20
CA ILE A 99 -1.45 9.93 -14.49
C ILE A 99 -0.77 9.63 -13.16
N MET A 100 -1.34 8.71 -12.38
CA MET A 100 -0.81 8.32 -11.08
C MET A 100 0.57 7.69 -11.20
N SER A 101 0.74 6.79 -12.16
CA SER A 101 2.01 6.08 -12.37
C SER A 101 3.12 7.05 -12.78
N ARG A 102 2.82 8.00 -13.66
CA ARG A 102 3.78 9.03 -14.06
C ARG A 102 4.23 9.86 -12.86
N GLU A 103 3.30 10.31 -12.03
CA GLU A 103 3.61 11.07 -10.82
C GLU A 103 4.50 10.26 -9.89
N LEU A 104 4.17 9.00 -9.69
CA LEU A 104 4.91 8.12 -8.79
C LEU A 104 6.36 7.93 -9.25
N ILE A 105 6.58 7.58 -10.52
CA ILE A 105 7.94 7.27 -11.00
C ILE A 105 8.79 8.52 -11.23
N THR A 106 8.19 9.66 -11.51
CA THR A 106 8.94 10.91 -11.74
C THR A 106 9.29 11.62 -10.45
N LYS A 107 8.40 11.61 -9.46
CA LYS A 107 8.62 12.32 -8.19
C LYS A 107 9.09 11.42 -7.05
N HIS A 108 8.86 10.12 -7.15
CA HIS A 108 9.24 9.14 -6.15
C HIS A 108 9.92 7.94 -6.80
N PRO A 109 11.06 8.15 -7.53
CA PRO A 109 11.70 7.09 -8.30
C PRO A 109 12.21 5.92 -7.45
N ASP A 110 12.36 6.11 -6.14
CA ASP A 110 12.76 5.04 -5.22
C ASP A 110 11.79 3.85 -5.26
N ILE A 111 10.55 4.07 -5.68
CA ILE A 111 9.58 2.96 -5.80
C ILE A 111 10.07 1.89 -6.78
N LEU A 112 10.87 2.27 -7.79
CA LEU A 112 11.40 1.33 -8.78
C LEU A 112 12.34 0.30 -8.15
N LYS A 113 12.97 0.64 -7.03
CA LYS A 113 13.80 -0.29 -6.26
C LYS A 113 12.97 -1.48 -5.78
N TYR A 114 11.71 -1.26 -5.45
CA TYR A 114 10.79 -2.30 -4.97
C TYR A 114 10.04 -2.99 -6.10
N THR A 115 9.55 -2.25 -7.08
CA THR A 115 8.77 -2.81 -8.18
C THR A 115 9.63 -3.65 -9.14
N SER A 116 10.94 -3.48 -9.12
CA SER A 116 11.87 -4.27 -9.93
C SER A 116 12.35 -5.56 -9.26
N ILE A 117 11.97 -5.81 -8.00
CA ILE A 117 12.37 -7.01 -7.28
C ILE A 117 11.65 -8.23 -7.89
N TRP A 118 12.43 -9.24 -8.31
CA TRP A 118 11.91 -10.50 -8.81
C TRP A 118 11.61 -11.47 -7.67
N GLN A 119 12.52 -11.55 -6.68
CA GLN A 119 12.41 -12.46 -5.56
C GLN A 119 13.19 -11.90 -4.37
N ASP A 120 12.65 -12.08 -3.16
CA ASP A 120 13.31 -11.64 -1.92
C ASP A 120 12.76 -12.47 -0.76
N THR A 121 13.34 -12.26 0.43
CA THR A 121 12.90 -12.92 1.66
C THR A 121 12.62 -11.88 2.74
N LEU A 122 11.78 -12.24 3.70
CA LEU A 122 11.48 -11.44 4.89
C LEU A 122 11.69 -12.30 6.13
N ARG A 123 11.71 -11.66 7.28
CA ARG A 123 11.79 -12.35 8.58
C ARG A 123 13.00 -13.29 8.64
N ASN A 124 14.15 -12.84 8.10
CA ASN A 124 15.39 -13.65 8.03
C ASN A 124 15.18 -15.00 7.33
N GLY A 125 14.28 -15.03 6.34
CA GLY A 125 13.98 -16.23 5.56
C GLY A 125 12.99 -17.20 6.19
N THR A 126 12.30 -16.79 7.24
CA THR A 126 11.33 -17.64 7.93
C THR A 126 9.89 -17.35 7.51
#